data_dc379bfe885af01ebdcd14ffb2d4a7f0
#
_entry.id   dc379bfe885af01ebdcd14ffb2d4a7f0
#
_cell.length_a   1.000
_cell.length_b   1.000
_cell.length_c   1.000
_cell.angle_alpha   90.00
_cell.angle_beta   90.00
_cell.angle_gamma   90.00
#
_symmetry.space_group_name_H-M   'P 1'
#
loop_
_entity.id
_entity.type
_entity.pdbx_description
1 polymer ?
#
loop_
_entity_poly.entity_id
_entity_poly.type
_entity_poly.pdbx_seq_one_letter_code
_entity_poly.pdbx_strand_id
1 'polypeptide(L)'
;MCKGKPPGYIFTKRNDFENYVLDVEWRWPGKGGNNGVLVHVSTPEELDVWPKSLEVQLGSGNAGDLWVIGTKIDMVNIEKRRQDRRHVNLTDDSEKPLGEWNAMEITCRGDEVIVKINGDLVNHATKCSETKGSIALQSEGTPIEFRKVELRPIGK
;
A
#
# COMPACT_ATOMS: atom_id res chain seq x y z
N MET A 1 5.95 -14.14 -8.99
CA MET A 1 7.02 -13.74 -8.05
C MET A 1 7.73 -12.50 -8.57
N CYS A 2 7.83 -11.47 -7.74
CA CYS A 2 8.64 -10.28 -7.99
C CYS A 2 10.03 -10.51 -7.36
N LYS A 3 11.12 -10.27 -8.12
CA LYS A 3 12.48 -10.58 -7.67
C LYS A 3 13.10 -9.49 -6.78
N GLY A 4 12.47 -8.32 -6.68
CA GLY A 4 12.95 -7.18 -5.90
C GLY A 4 14.05 -6.35 -6.57
N LYS A 5 14.59 -6.78 -7.69
CA LYS A 5 15.65 -6.04 -8.42
C LYS A 5 15.42 -6.14 -9.94
N PRO A 6 15.67 -5.04 -10.69
CA PRO A 6 15.96 -3.69 -10.21
C PRO A 6 14.80 -3.09 -9.41
N PRO A 7 15.02 -2.03 -8.62
CA PRO A 7 13.93 -1.24 -8.03
C PRO A 7 13.02 -0.66 -9.12
N GLY A 8 11.72 -0.65 -8.86
CA GLY A 8 10.73 -0.16 -9.79
C GLY A 8 9.33 -0.65 -9.42
N TYR A 9 8.39 -0.49 -10.33
CA TYR A 9 7.01 -0.91 -10.12
C TYR A 9 6.33 -1.30 -11.43
N ILE A 10 5.31 -2.14 -11.31
CA ILE A 10 4.34 -2.37 -12.39
C ILE A 10 3.05 -1.64 -12.02
N PHE A 11 2.34 -1.12 -13.00
CA PHE A 11 1.12 -0.36 -12.77
C PHE A 11 0.03 -0.67 -13.80
N THR A 12 -1.21 -0.37 -13.43
CA THR A 12 -2.36 -0.52 -14.31
C THR A 12 -2.32 0.54 -15.43
N LYS A 13 -2.66 0.16 -16.66
CA LYS A 13 -2.78 1.12 -17.78
C LYS A 13 -3.90 2.13 -17.53
N ARG A 14 -4.97 1.70 -16.89
CA ARG A 14 -6.07 2.55 -16.46
C ARG A 14 -5.62 3.39 -15.27
N ASN A 15 -5.93 4.67 -15.25
CA ASN A 15 -5.47 5.67 -14.27
C ASN A 15 -6.60 6.46 -13.61
N ASP A 16 -7.81 5.93 -13.65
CA ASP A 16 -9.02 6.60 -13.15
C ASP A 16 -9.77 5.77 -12.10
N PHE A 17 -9.07 4.84 -11.43
CA PHE A 17 -9.67 4.07 -10.35
C PHE A 17 -9.98 4.98 -9.16
N GLU A 18 -11.25 5.00 -8.77
CA GLU A 18 -11.79 5.67 -7.59
C GLU A 18 -12.89 4.80 -6.97
N ASN A 19 -13.14 4.90 -5.69
CA ASN A 19 -14.18 4.16 -4.98
C ASN A 19 -14.14 2.64 -5.24
N TYR A 20 -13.20 1.97 -4.61
CA TYR A 20 -12.99 0.54 -4.77
C TYR A 20 -12.49 -0.12 -3.48
N VAL A 21 -12.59 -1.43 -3.45
CA VAL A 21 -11.84 -2.29 -2.55
C VAL A 21 -10.80 -3.05 -3.38
N LEU A 22 -9.55 -3.01 -2.95
CA LEU A 22 -8.44 -3.74 -3.53
C LEU A 22 -8.01 -4.85 -2.57
N ASP A 23 -8.16 -6.08 -3.00
CA ASP A 23 -7.70 -7.26 -2.27
C ASP A 23 -6.33 -7.69 -2.81
N VAL A 24 -5.33 -7.81 -1.95
CA VAL A 24 -3.97 -8.25 -2.28
C VAL A 24 -3.57 -9.38 -1.34
N GLU A 25 -3.15 -10.52 -1.91
CA GLU A 25 -2.54 -11.59 -1.12
C GLU A 25 -1.09 -11.76 -1.49
N TRP A 26 -0.22 -11.69 -0.48
CA TRP A 26 1.23 -11.77 -0.65
C TRP A 26 1.89 -12.69 0.38
N ARG A 27 3.11 -13.10 0.09
CA ARG A 27 4.01 -13.71 1.06
C ARG A 27 5.48 -13.39 0.76
N TRP A 28 6.29 -13.49 1.77
CA TRP A 28 7.73 -13.52 1.68
C TRP A 28 8.19 -14.98 1.59
N PRO A 29 8.67 -15.49 0.43
CA PRO A 29 9.01 -16.91 0.28
C PRO A 29 10.30 -17.31 1.01
N GLY A 30 11.06 -16.33 1.49
CA GLY A 30 12.31 -16.52 2.23
C GLY A 30 12.42 -15.51 3.36
N LYS A 31 13.44 -14.68 3.36
CA LYS A 31 13.56 -13.58 4.32
C LYS A 31 12.55 -12.48 4.03
N GLY A 32 12.13 -11.79 5.08
CA GLY A 32 11.33 -10.57 4.94
C GLY A 32 12.12 -9.43 4.28
N GLY A 33 11.40 -8.43 3.81
CA GLY A 33 11.99 -7.29 3.13
C GLY A 33 11.06 -6.10 3.03
N ASN A 34 11.29 -5.28 1.99
CA ASN A 34 10.50 -4.10 1.70
C ASN A 34 9.74 -4.26 0.38
N ASN A 35 8.50 -3.80 0.35
CA ASN A 35 7.63 -3.73 -0.82
C ASN A 35 6.39 -2.93 -0.47
N GLY A 36 5.61 -2.50 -1.46
CA GLY A 36 4.38 -1.75 -1.23
C GLY A 36 3.37 -1.88 -2.36
N VAL A 37 2.13 -1.59 -2.02
CA VAL A 37 1.02 -1.36 -2.95
C VAL A 37 0.80 0.13 -3.04
N LEU A 38 0.91 0.70 -4.24
CA LEU A 38 0.70 2.13 -4.48
C LEU A 38 -0.72 2.35 -4.97
N VAL A 39 -1.47 3.20 -4.29
CA VAL A 39 -2.81 3.62 -4.70
C VAL A 39 -2.81 5.08 -5.15
N HIS A 40 -3.76 5.44 -6.01
CA HIS A 40 -3.91 6.79 -6.58
C HIS A 40 -2.62 7.30 -7.27
N VAL A 41 -1.94 6.38 -7.96
CA VAL A 41 -0.72 6.69 -8.70
C VAL A 41 -1.02 7.67 -9.83
N SER A 42 -0.24 8.76 -9.91
CA SER A 42 -0.41 9.82 -10.92
C SER A 42 0.91 10.20 -11.60
N THR A 43 1.62 11.19 -11.07
CA THR A 43 2.85 11.71 -11.68
C THR A 43 4.01 10.73 -11.52
N PRO A 44 4.71 10.32 -12.60
CA PRO A 44 5.89 9.47 -12.48
C PRO A 44 7.07 10.25 -11.87
N GLU A 45 8.04 9.51 -11.29
CA GLU A 45 9.30 10.05 -10.79
C GLU A 45 9.16 11.22 -9.81
N GLU A 46 8.15 11.18 -8.94
CA GLU A 46 7.95 12.19 -7.89
C GLU A 46 9.02 12.10 -6.81
N LEU A 47 9.50 10.88 -6.52
CA LEU A 47 10.57 10.61 -5.59
C LEU A 47 11.46 9.50 -6.17
N ASP A 48 12.59 9.85 -6.75
CA ASP A 48 13.46 8.92 -7.48
C ASP A 48 12.66 8.15 -8.54
N VAL A 49 12.60 6.81 -8.42
CA VAL A 49 11.82 5.96 -9.31
C VAL A 49 10.33 5.90 -8.96
N TRP A 50 9.93 6.40 -7.76
CA TRP A 50 8.58 6.23 -7.26
C TRP A 50 7.64 7.33 -7.76
N PRO A 51 6.45 6.98 -8.23
CA PRO A 51 5.47 7.96 -8.70
C PRO A 51 4.74 8.63 -7.53
N LYS A 52 4.13 9.78 -7.78
CA LYS A 52 3.21 10.41 -6.84
C LYS A 52 2.08 9.44 -6.50
N SER A 53 1.93 9.10 -5.20
CA SER A 53 1.00 8.08 -4.73
C SER A 53 0.89 8.06 -3.20
N LEU A 54 -0.08 7.30 -2.70
CA LEU A 54 -0.08 6.80 -1.33
C LEU A 54 0.35 5.34 -1.36
N GLU A 55 1.46 5.03 -0.69
CA GLU A 55 1.94 3.66 -0.57
C GLU A 55 1.36 3.01 0.67
N VAL A 56 0.80 1.82 0.49
CA VAL A 56 0.42 0.91 1.57
C VAL A 56 1.51 -0.15 1.68
N GLN A 57 2.27 -0.05 2.76
CA GLN A 57 3.49 -0.83 2.99
C GLN A 57 3.20 -2.32 3.13
N LEU A 58 4.05 -3.15 2.51
CA LEU A 58 4.13 -4.60 2.71
C LEU A 58 5.42 -5.02 3.43
N GLY A 59 6.15 -4.07 4.02
CA GLY A 59 7.39 -4.35 4.72
C GLY A 59 7.17 -5.37 5.84
N SER A 60 8.07 -6.35 5.93
CA SER A 60 7.99 -7.38 6.97
C SER A 60 8.12 -6.78 8.37
N GLY A 61 7.09 -6.96 9.19
CA GLY A 61 6.96 -6.39 10.54
C GLY A 61 6.34 -4.99 10.58
N ASN A 62 5.93 -4.43 9.45
CA ASN A 62 5.27 -3.12 9.39
C ASN A 62 4.25 -2.98 8.24
N ALA A 63 3.68 -4.11 7.81
CA ALA A 63 2.65 -4.11 6.80
C ALA A 63 1.44 -3.25 7.21
N GLY A 64 0.96 -2.42 6.29
CA GLY A 64 -0.13 -1.49 6.55
C GLY A 64 0.30 -0.11 7.03
N ASP A 65 1.58 0.18 7.22
CA ASP A 65 2.05 1.56 7.31
C ASP A 65 1.70 2.32 6.03
N LEU A 66 1.50 3.62 6.16
CA LEU A 66 1.27 4.48 5.00
C LEU A 66 2.47 5.38 4.75
N TRP A 67 2.94 5.41 3.50
CA TRP A 67 3.99 6.32 3.06
C TRP A 67 3.44 7.29 2.03
N VAL A 68 3.61 8.58 2.28
CA VAL A 68 3.20 9.63 1.33
C VAL A 68 4.33 9.92 0.34
N ILE A 69 4.02 9.87 -0.96
CA ILE A 69 4.92 10.21 -2.06
C ILE A 69 4.26 11.35 -2.84
N GLY A 70 4.66 12.59 -2.58
CA GLY A 70 4.08 13.77 -3.20
C GLY A 70 2.59 14.04 -2.89
N THR A 71 2.00 13.30 -1.95
CA THR A 71 0.59 13.42 -1.54
C THR A 71 0.47 13.82 -0.06
N LYS A 72 -0.74 14.09 0.40
CA LYS A 72 -1.04 14.46 1.79
C LYS A 72 -2.20 13.63 2.32
N ILE A 73 -2.13 13.31 3.59
CA ILE A 73 -3.20 12.61 4.32
C ILE A 73 -3.36 13.23 5.72
N ASP A 74 -4.48 12.92 6.35
CA ASP A 74 -4.72 13.11 7.77
C ASP A 74 -5.11 11.76 8.39
N MET A 75 -5.01 11.62 9.70
CA MET A 75 -5.43 10.43 10.45
C MET A 75 -5.51 10.71 11.94
N VAL A 76 -6.20 9.86 12.67
CA VAL A 76 -6.26 9.94 14.14
C VAL A 76 -4.85 9.84 14.73
N ASN A 77 -4.49 10.76 15.62
CA ASN A 77 -3.19 10.86 16.28
C ASN A 77 -2.00 11.02 15.31
N ILE A 78 -2.19 11.71 14.20
CA ILE A 78 -1.16 11.91 13.17
C ILE A 78 0.17 12.40 13.75
N GLU A 79 0.15 13.33 14.71
CA GLU A 79 1.36 13.89 15.34
C GLU A 79 2.22 12.83 16.04
N LYS A 80 1.61 11.74 16.52
CA LYS A 80 2.33 10.64 17.18
C LYS A 80 2.75 9.56 16.20
N ARG A 81 2.03 9.41 15.09
CA ARG A 81 2.19 8.32 14.14
C ARG A 81 3.06 8.70 12.93
N ARG A 82 3.19 9.98 12.66
CA ARG A 82 3.98 10.49 11.54
C ARG A 82 5.48 10.49 11.87
N GLN A 83 6.26 9.85 11.01
CA GLN A 83 7.72 9.83 11.02
C GLN A 83 8.19 10.26 9.62
N ASP A 84 8.36 11.57 9.40
CA ASP A 84 8.61 12.15 8.08
C ASP A 84 7.48 11.79 7.08
N ARG A 85 7.75 10.99 6.06
CA ARG A 85 6.76 10.51 5.08
C ARG A 85 6.02 9.26 5.52
N ARG A 86 6.52 8.53 6.52
CA ARG A 86 5.92 7.32 7.07
C ARG A 86 4.85 7.67 8.11
N HIS A 87 3.73 6.97 8.07
CA HIS A 87 2.66 7.04 9.04
C HIS A 87 2.42 5.63 9.59
N VAL A 88 2.92 5.42 10.81
CA VAL A 88 2.94 4.11 11.47
C VAL A 88 1.52 3.56 11.63
N ASN A 89 1.34 2.26 11.44
CA ASN A 89 0.08 1.55 11.58
C ASN A 89 -0.37 1.47 13.05
N LEU A 90 -1.56 0.90 13.29
CA LEU A 90 -2.13 0.77 14.65
C LEU A 90 -1.58 -0.43 15.43
N THR A 91 -1.07 -1.44 14.72
CA THR A 91 -0.54 -2.68 15.31
C THR A 91 0.41 -3.38 14.33
N ASP A 92 1.54 -3.89 14.84
CA ASP A 92 2.59 -4.55 14.06
C ASP A 92 2.49 -6.09 14.10
N ASP A 93 1.48 -6.66 14.76
CA ASP A 93 1.34 -8.11 14.96
C ASP A 93 0.26 -8.78 14.08
N SER A 94 -0.26 -8.06 13.09
CA SER A 94 -1.29 -8.58 12.18
C SER A 94 -0.74 -9.47 11.07
N GLU A 95 0.58 -9.48 10.83
CA GLU A 95 1.20 -10.32 9.82
C GLU A 95 1.36 -11.77 10.31
N LYS A 96 1.22 -12.71 9.37
CA LYS A 96 1.55 -14.11 9.60
C LYS A 96 3.06 -14.34 9.46
N PRO A 97 3.59 -15.46 10.01
CA PRO A 97 4.99 -15.81 9.86
C PRO A 97 5.48 -15.84 8.40
N LEU A 98 6.79 -15.63 8.23
CA LEU A 98 7.42 -15.71 6.91
C LEU A 98 7.09 -17.03 6.21
N GLY A 99 6.83 -16.98 4.91
CA GLY A 99 6.41 -18.11 4.10
C GLY A 99 4.89 -18.31 4.03
N GLU A 100 4.13 -17.76 4.97
CA GLU A 100 2.67 -17.82 4.96
C GLU A 100 2.04 -16.71 4.14
N TRP A 101 0.84 -16.99 3.60
CA TRP A 101 0.08 -16.02 2.82
C TRP A 101 -0.65 -15.04 3.73
N ASN A 102 -0.39 -13.76 3.54
CA ASN A 102 -1.10 -12.65 4.14
C ASN A 102 -2.14 -12.08 3.17
N ALA A 103 -3.21 -11.51 3.71
CA ALA A 103 -4.24 -10.80 2.97
C ALA A 103 -4.30 -9.32 3.41
N MET A 104 -4.25 -8.42 2.45
CA MET A 104 -4.47 -6.99 2.62
C MET A 104 -5.76 -6.60 1.92
N GLU A 105 -6.60 -5.85 2.61
CA GLU A 105 -7.76 -5.17 2.04
C GLU A 105 -7.53 -3.66 2.12
N ILE A 106 -7.55 -2.99 0.98
CA ILE A 106 -7.47 -1.53 0.88
C ILE A 106 -8.80 -1.01 0.36
N THR A 107 -9.54 -0.28 1.19
CA THR A 107 -10.76 0.41 0.77
C THR A 107 -10.45 1.87 0.50
N CYS A 108 -10.63 2.31 -0.75
CA CYS A 108 -10.57 3.71 -1.16
C CYS A 108 -11.98 4.22 -1.41
N ARG A 109 -12.41 5.23 -0.65
CA ARG A 109 -13.74 5.85 -0.81
C ARG A 109 -13.64 7.36 -0.63
N GLY A 110 -13.91 8.11 -1.72
CA GLY A 110 -13.68 9.55 -1.71
C GLY A 110 -12.25 9.87 -1.31
N ASP A 111 -12.08 10.65 -0.25
CA ASP A 111 -10.78 11.04 0.30
C ASP A 111 -10.31 10.17 1.49
N GLU A 112 -10.90 8.98 1.65
CA GLU A 112 -10.52 8.04 2.69
C GLU A 112 -9.82 6.81 2.12
N VAL A 113 -8.81 6.32 2.84
CA VAL A 113 -8.12 5.04 2.58
C VAL A 113 -8.05 4.24 3.86
N ILE A 114 -8.73 3.08 3.88
CA ILE A 114 -8.79 2.17 5.02
C ILE A 114 -7.99 0.92 4.67
N VAL A 115 -7.12 0.48 5.57
CA VAL A 115 -6.26 -0.69 5.37
C VAL A 115 -6.50 -1.72 6.45
N LYS A 116 -6.70 -2.97 6.02
CA LYS A 116 -6.74 -4.13 6.91
C LYS A 116 -5.69 -5.16 6.49
N ILE A 117 -5.06 -5.78 7.46
CA ILE A 117 -4.15 -6.92 7.30
C ILE A 117 -4.72 -8.13 8.02
N ASN A 118 -4.96 -9.22 7.29
CA ASN A 118 -5.54 -10.45 7.83
C ASN A 118 -6.85 -10.24 8.62
N GLY A 119 -7.61 -9.20 8.27
CA GLY A 119 -8.86 -8.80 8.91
C GLY A 119 -8.74 -7.70 9.97
N ASP A 120 -7.56 -7.45 10.49
CA ASP A 120 -7.30 -6.40 11.48
C ASP A 120 -7.23 -5.03 10.83
N LEU A 121 -7.94 -4.05 11.36
CA LEU A 121 -7.82 -2.66 10.95
C LEU A 121 -6.46 -2.12 11.39
N VAL A 122 -5.57 -1.88 10.45
CA VAL A 122 -4.21 -1.41 10.74
C VAL A 122 -4.00 0.07 10.40
N ASN A 123 -4.80 0.64 9.49
CA ASN A 123 -4.67 2.07 9.17
C ASN A 123 -5.97 2.66 8.61
N HIS A 124 -6.17 3.96 8.83
CA HIS A 124 -7.25 4.73 8.26
C HIS A 124 -6.75 6.16 8.00
N ALA A 125 -6.52 6.47 6.74
CA ALA A 125 -6.21 7.82 6.28
C ALA A 125 -7.48 8.53 5.84
N THR A 126 -7.54 9.83 6.09
CA THR A 126 -8.61 10.75 5.70
C THR A 126 -8.01 11.98 5.03
N LYS A 127 -8.84 12.81 4.41
CA LYS A 127 -8.39 14.03 3.71
C LYS A 127 -7.22 13.76 2.75
N CYS A 128 -7.24 12.60 2.11
CA CYS A 128 -6.26 12.27 1.09
C CYS A 128 -6.33 13.27 -0.06
N SER A 129 -5.21 13.91 -0.41
CA SER A 129 -5.18 14.91 -1.48
C SER A 129 -5.40 14.32 -2.88
N GLU A 130 -5.09 13.03 -3.04
CA GLU A 130 -5.35 12.27 -4.26
C GLU A 130 -6.44 11.24 -3.98
N THR A 131 -7.49 11.21 -4.82
CA THR A 131 -8.68 10.36 -4.63
C THR A 131 -8.88 9.36 -5.77
N LYS A 132 -8.04 9.43 -6.81
CA LYS A 132 -8.08 8.54 -7.99
C LYS A 132 -6.71 8.41 -8.62
N GLY A 133 -6.52 7.35 -9.39
CA GLY A 133 -5.28 7.12 -10.13
C GLY A 133 -5.10 5.67 -10.56
N SER A 134 -3.89 5.34 -11.00
CA SER A 134 -3.49 3.96 -11.24
C SER A 134 -3.21 3.23 -9.92
N ILE A 135 -3.10 1.90 -10.01
CA ILE A 135 -2.64 1.04 -8.92
C ILE A 135 -1.31 0.43 -9.35
N ALA A 136 -0.36 0.39 -8.43
CA ALA A 136 0.94 -0.22 -8.70
C ALA A 136 1.41 -1.17 -7.61
N LEU A 137 2.29 -2.10 -7.99
CA LEU A 137 3.01 -2.99 -7.08
C LEU A 137 4.50 -2.73 -7.23
N GLN A 138 5.18 -2.52 -6.13
CA GLN A 138 6.61 -2.28 -6.10
C GLN A 138 7.45 -3.54 -6.34
N SER A 139 8.70 -3.33 -6.74
CA SER A 139 9.80 -4.29 -6.74
C SER A 139 10.95 -3.63 -5.99
N GLU A 140 11.18 -4.01 -4.70
CA GLU A 140 12.09 -3.27 -3.84
C GLU A 140 12.96 -4.20 -2.96
N GLY A 141 14.08 -4.62 -3.52
CA GLY A 141 15.18 -5.25 -2.80
C GLY A 141 15.03 -6.74 -2.48
N THR A 142 13.86 -7.24 -2.13
CA THR A 142 13.63 -8.62 -1.68
C THR A 142 12.56 -9.32 -2.53
N PRO A 143 12.75 -10.62 -2.85
CA PRO A 143 11.73 -11.38 -3.53
C PRO A 143 10.43 -11.49 -2.74
N ILE A 144 9.31 -11.20 -3.39
CA ILE A 144 7.95 -11.29 -2.85
C ILE A 144 7.04 -12.01 -3.85
N GLU A 145 6.06 -12.74 -3.36
CA GLU A 145 5.06 -13.40 -4.18
C GLU A 145 3.68 -12.80 -3.95
N PHE A 146 2.97 -12.61 -5.06
CA PHE A 146 1.55 -12.24 -5.08
C PHE A 146 0.76 -13.38 -5.73
N ARG A 147 -0.37 -13.76 -5.16
CA ARG A 147 -1.30 -14.76 -5.75
C ARG A 147 -2.67 -14.18 -6.05
N LYS A 148 -3.02 -13.03 -5.43
CA LYS A 148 -4.28 -12.33 -5.65
C LYS A 148 -4.02 -10.83 -5.70
N VAL A 149 -4.54 -10.17 -6.73
CA VAL A 149 -4.62 -8.71 -6.84
C VAL A 149 -5.94 -8.43 -7.56
N GLU A 150 -6.99 -8.15 -6.79
CA GLU A 150 -8.35 -7.98 -7.31
C GLU A 150 -8.94 -6.65 -6.86
N LEU A 151 -9.53 -5.92 -7.79
CA LEU A 151 -10.23 -4.68 -7.53
C LEU A 151 -11.74 -4.88 -7.72
N ARG A 152 -12.50 -4.49 -6.70
CA ARG A 152 -13.96 -4.48 -6.71
C ARG A 152 -14.45 -3.03 -6.58
N PRO A 153 -15.14 -2.47 -7.60
CA PRO A 153 -15.75 -1.15 -7.46
C PRO A 153 -16.81 -1.14 -6.34
N ILE A 154 -16.88 -0.01 -5.63
CA ILE A 154 -17.93 0.25 -4.64
C ILE A 154 -18.68 1.52 -5.02
N GLY A 155 -19.95 1.63 -4.57
CA GLY A 155 -20.72 2.86 -4.77
C GLY A 155 -20.11 4.06 -4.04
N LYS A 156 -20.44 5.25 -4.54
CA LYS A 156 -20.07 6.54 -3.91
C LYS A 156 -20.69 6.69 -2.55
#